data_576f84d7dfc8dcfd3079e320589b2781
#
_entry.id   576f84d7dfc8dcfd3079e320589b2781
#
_cell.length_a   1.000
_cell.length_b   1.000
_cell.length_c   1.000
_cell.angle_alpha   90.00
_cell.angle_beta   90.00
_cell.angle_gamma   90.00
#
_symmetry.space_group_name_H-M   'P 1'
#
loop_
_entity.id
_entity.type
_entity.pdbx_description
1 polymer ?
#
loop_
_entity_poly.entity_id
_entity_poly.type
_entity_poly.pdbx_seq_one_letter_code
_entity_poly.pdbx_strand_id
1 'polypeptide(L)'
;MKRLNNKGFAISTLLYGLMIMSLLIVIALITNLGTNRTNTTTFVDKIEDELNRLSIADTSGDYIGGDVDSDGREYIAPSAGWYKIELWGAAGGGTNGGRGAYTSGIMYLESNERLYFYVGEQGASEASFNGGGAGNTSNYYAGGGATDVRLISGPWNDETSIDSRIMVAAGGGGAGSSSAGGIGGALVGGSGNGSSKGLGGSQSAGGSGAGTAGSFGTGGAGGSSSAGAGGGYFGGAASGTSSSAGGGSSFIQGYAGSRATTSGVAENQPTKTFNVHRGGYDAEGNEILETYIPVIYNGLMIEGVNDGAGKFKVSKVSDNDQANPPRKGSNPKLSQVRYIRDCIDGNTVDANGYWLEIQAISNGTNLAQGKTVAGSGGTATDLNYATDGSVDDSTLVGKITGSGNKCIEIDLGSPTDLDEIAVWHQYQIGDSAVSFKNHTLSVSTDRSTWQTIRGSSSETGDTGITNEEETSAGIRYNTFHADALGEVPEGNYYIFSANSNNMVLTAGEESSTSFAKLDYFTADANQVWYVYKQTSAEGTESYHIVSVEKQLAFTVVGASSLIELTGNGTGSEQGFNITPLGNGYYSITDYTNSRLGYNNSTNTLETQATSESKTQRWKFVLAEY
;
A
#
# COMPACT_ATOMS: atom_id res chain seq x y z
N MET A 1 -52.46 -11.13 -3.89
CA MET A 1 -51.57 -10.02 -4.21
C MET A 1 -50.46 -9.98 -3.15
N LYS A 2 -49.22 -10.39 -3.51
CA LYS A 2 -48.05 -10.26 -2.61
C LYS A 2 -47.70 -8.76 -2.51
N ARG A 3 -47.64 -8.22 -1.30
CA ARG A 3 -47.12 -6.86 -1.06
C ARG A 3 -45.66 -6.82 -1.48
N LEU A 4 -45.33 -6.01 -2.50
CA LEU A 4 -43.97 -5.62 -2.82
C LEU A 4 -43.38 -4.89 -1.60
N ASN A 5 -42.19 -5.26 -1.21
CA ASN A 5 -41.48 -4.57 -0.13
C ASN A 5 -41.02 -3.18 -0.63
N ASN A 6 -40.67 -2.30 0.30
CA ASN A 6 -40.29 -0.92 -0.02
C ASN A 6 -39.13 -0.81 -1.02
N LYS A 7 -38.26 -1.83 -1.11
CA LYS A 7 -37.16 -1.87 -2.10
C LYS A 7 -37.68 -2.11 -3.53
N GLY A 8 -38.67 -2.99 -3.71
CA GLY A 8 -39.30 -3.21 -5.03
C GLY A 8 -40.07 -2.00 -5.52
N PHE A 9 -40.65 -1.20 -4.62
CA PHE A 9 -41.36 0.04 -4.98
C PHE A 9 -40.34 1.12 -5.41
N ALA A 10 -39.22 1.29 -4.71
CA ALA A 10 -38.18 2.25 -5.09
C ALA A 10 -37.56 1.93 -6.44
N ILE A 11 -37.23 0.67 -6.73
CA ILE A 11 -36.70 0.22 -8.03
C ILE A 11 -37.72 0.45 -9.16
N SER A 12 -39.01 0.18 -8.95
CA SER A 12 -40.01 0.41 -9.98
C SER A 12 -40.24 1.90 -10.26
N THR A 13 -40.18 2.75 -9.24
CA THR A 13 -40.31 4.20 -9.38
C THR A 13 -39.10 4.81 -10.10
N LEU A 14 -37.90 4.30 -9.83
CA LEU A 14 -36.66 4.68 -10.52
C LEU A 14 -36.73 4.26 -12.02
N LEU A 15 -37.15 3.02 -12.31
CA LEU A 15 -37.31 2.55 -13.69
C LEU A 15 -38.38 3.36 -14.46
N TYR A 16 -39.47 3.71 -13.80
CA TYR A 16 -40.48 4.60 -14.40
C TYR A 16 -39.96 6.02 -14.64
N GLY A 17 -39.18 6.55 -13.70
CA GLY A 17 -38.49 7.84 -13.84
C GLY A 17 -37.54 7.85 -15.04
N LEU A 18 -36.71 6.83 -15.16
CA LEU A 18 -35.80 6.65 -16.29
C LEU A 18 -36.51 6.46 -17.62
N MET A 19 -37.62 5.70 -17.64
CA MET A 19 -38.45 5.54 -18.84
C MET A 19 -39.12 6.84 -19.27
N ILE A 20 -39.61 7.63 -18.34
CA ILE A 20 -40.21 8.94 -18.64
C ILE A 20 -39.13 9.93 -19.10
N MET A 21 -37.95 9.95 -18.48
CA MET A 21 -36.84 10.78 -18.94
C MET A 21 -36.35 10.38 -20.33
N SER A 22 -36.19 9.09 -20.61
CA SER A 22 -35.81 8.64 -21.96
C SER A 22 -36.85 8.98 -23.02
N LEU A 23 -38.15 8.93 -22.68
CA LEU A 23 -39.23 9.34 -23.57
C LEU A 23 -39.22 10.86 -23.82
N LEU A 24 -38.98 11.67 -22.81
CA LEU A 24 -38.85 13.12 -22.92
C LEU A 24 -37.63 13.53 -23.74
N ILE A 25 -36.52 12.80 -23.60
CA ILE A 25 -35.29 12.98 -24.41
C ILE A 25 -35.58 12.64 -25.90
N VAL A 26 -36.25 11.53 -26.16
CA VAL A 26 -36.64 11.14 -27.52
C VAL A 26 -37.60 12.17 -28.14
N ILE A 27 -38.56 12.70 -27.39
CA ILE A 27 -39.47 13.76 -27.84
C ILE A 27 -38.69 15.05 -28.10
N ALA A 28 -37.74 15.44 -27.23
CA ALA A 28 -36.88 16.61 -27.43
C ALA A 28 -35.97 16.45 -28.65
N LEU A 29 -35.46 15.25 -28.90
CA LEU A 29 -34.68 14.92 -30.10
C LEU A 29 -35.52 15.00 -31.36
N ILE A 30 -36.77 14.48 -31.37
CA ILE A 30 -37.66 14.52 -32.52
C ILE A 30 -38.11 15.96 -32.83
N THR A 31 -38.32 16.79 -31.83
CA THR A 31 -38.71 18.19 -32.01
C THR A 31 -37.56 19.10 -32.44
N ASN A 32 -36.30 18.71 -32.20
CA ASN A 32 -35.10 19.49 -32.53
C ASN A 32 -34.40 19.04 -33.83
N LEU A 33 -34.86 17.97 -34.48
CA LEU A 33 -34.30 17.45 -35.74
C LEU A 33 -34.47 18.38 -36.95
N GLY A 34 -35.06 19.59 -36.76
CA GLY A 34 -35.25 20.59 -37.80
C GLY A 34 -34.13 21.62 -37.97
N THR A 35 -33.20 21.77 -37.02
CA THR A 35 -32.19 22.81 -37.10
C THR A 35 -30.87 22.38 -36.41
N ASN A 36 -29.86 22.09 -37.21
CA ASN A 36 -28.43 21.93 -36.90
C ASN A 36 -27.94 20.55 -36.41
N ARG A 37 -27.35 19.81 -37.34
CA ARG A 37 -26.62 18.55 -37.09
C ARG A 37 -25.38 18.68 -36.18
N THR A 38 -24.83 19.86 -35.99
CA THR A 38 -23.65 20.13 -35.13
C THR A 38 -23.95 20.19 -33.65
N ASN A 39 -25.21 20.49 -33.26
CA ASN A 39 -25.58 20.56 -31.85
C ASN A 39 -26.05 19.20 -31.28
N THR A 40 -26.30 18.21 -32.13
CA THR A 40 -26.81 16.89 -31.72
C THR A 40 -25.69 16.00 -31.15
N THR A 41 -24.49 16.04 -31.70
CA THR A 41 -23.34 15.31 -31.17
C THR A 41 -22.97 15.81 -29.79
N THR A 42 -22.79 17.10 -29.60
CA THR A 42 -22.46 17.70 -28.28
C THR A 42 -23.53 17.46 -27.22
N PHE A 43 -24.79 17.29 -27.62
CA PHE A 43 -25.90 17.00 -26.69
C PHE A 43 -25.97 15.51 -26.34
N VAL A 44 -25.70 14.62 -27.29
CA VAL A 44 -25.61 13.18 -27.05
C VAL A 44 -24.39 12.88 -26.15
N ASP A 45 -23.24 13.49 -26.43
CA ASP A 45 -22.04 13.37 -25.61
C ASP A 45 -22.28 13.84 -24.16
N LYS A 46 -22.97 14.98 -23.98
CA LYS A 46 -23.33 15.46 -22.63
C LYS A 46 -24.34 14.56 -21.91
N ILE A 47 -25.22 13.88 -22.64
CA ILE A 47 -26.18 12.93 -22.06
C ILE A 47 -25.46 11.62 -21.71
N GLU A 48 -24.54 11.15 -22.55
CA GLU A 48 -23.72 9.98 -22.24
C GLU A 48 -22.84 10.25 -21.03
N ASP A 49 -22.22 11.43 -20.94
CA ASP A 49 -21.48 11.86 -19.76
C ASP A 49 -22.37 11.92 -18.50
N GLU A 50 -23.58 12.47 -18.61
CA GLU A 50 -24.51 12.55 -17.48
C GLU A 50 -25.08 11.18 -17.10
N LEU A 51 -25.36 10.30 -18.08
CA LEU A 51 -25.75 8.91 -17.79
C LEU A 51 -24.63 8.10 -17.16
N ASN A 52 -23.41 8.29 -17.61
CA ASN A 52 -22.23 7.69 -16.99
C ASN A 52 -22.04 8.23 -15.56
N ARG A 53 -22.20 9.53 -15.36
CA ARG A 53 -22.16 10.17 -14.04
C ARG A 53 -23.26 9.64 -13.11
N LEU A 54 -24.49 9.51 -13.59
CA LEU A 54 -25.62 8.97 -12.83
C LEU A 54 -25.47 7.47 -12.55
N SER A 55 -24.90 6.69 -13.47
CA SER A 55 -24.62 5.27 -13.25
C SER A 55 -23.52 5.05 -12.20
N ILE A 56 -22.54 5.95 -12.14
CA ILE A 56 -21.49 5.95 -11.11
C ILE A 56 -22.07 6.35 -9.74
N ALA A 57 -23.01 7.31 -9.72
CA ALA A 57 -23.65 7.76 -8.48
C ALA A 57 -24.65 6.74 -7.91
N ASP A 58 -25.21 5.88 -8.74
CA ASP A 58 -26.26 4.92 -8.35
C ASP A 58 -25.69 3.55 -7.94
N THR A 59 -24.42 3.30 -8.15
CA THR A 59 -23.74 2.17 -7.56
C THR A 59 -23.40 2.53 -6.12
N SER A 60 -24.28 2.16 -5.20
CA SER A 60 -23.99 2.05 -3.76
C SER A 60 -22.90 0.98 -3.52
N GLY A 61 -21.87 1.02 -4.28
CA GLY A 61 -20.85 0.02 -4.45
C GLY A 61 -19.60 0.63 -5.07
N ASP A 62 -18.76 -0.21 -5.47
CA ASP A 62 -17.45 0.06 -5.97
C ASP A 62 -17.47 0.53 -7.43
N TYR A 63 -16.76 1.59 -7.75
CA TYR A 63 -16.45 1.97 -9.12
C TYR A 63 -15.11 1.38 -9.54
N ILE A 64 -15.13 0.49 -10.52
CA ILE A 64 -13.93 -0.13 -11.08
C ILE A 64 -13.72 0.43 -12.48
N GLY A 65 -12.62 1.14 -12.69
CA GLY A 65 -12.22 1.66 -13.99
C GLY A 65 -10.98 0.97 -14.51
N GLY A 66 -10.88 0.83 -15.82
CA GLY A 66 -9.74 0.20 -16.49
C GLY A 66 -9.40 0.83 -17.83
N ASP A 67 -10.16 1.85 -18.26
CA ASP A 67 -9.92 2.48 -19.55
C ASP A 67 -8.83 3.53 -19.47
N VAL A 68 -8.08 3.63 -20.53
CA VAL A 68 -7.01 4.59 -20.71
C VAL A 68 -7.62 5.82 -21.39
N ASP A 69 -7.85 6.87 -20.61
CA ASP A 69 -8.30 8.15 -21.12
C ASP A 69 -7.17 9.17 -21.04
N SER A 70 -6.96 9.94 -22.10
CA SER A 70 -5.87 10.91 -22.21
C SER A 70 -5.91 12.01 -21.15
N ASP A 71 -7.11 12.39 -20.70
CA ASP A 71 -7.36 13.50 -19.77
C ASP A 71 -7.68 13.04 -18.34
N GLY A 72 -7.61 11.72 -18.10
CA GLY A 72 -8.02 11.13 -16.84
C GLY A 72 -9.53 10.92 -16.74
N ARG A 73 -9.93 9.98 -15.89
CA ARG A 73 -11.33 9.66 -15.63
C ARG A 73 -11.82 10.43 -14.41
N GLU A 74 -12.81 11.28 -14.61
CA GLU A 74 -13.44 12.03 -13.54
C GLU A 74 -14.31 11.13 -12.65
N TYR A 75 -14.13 11.24 -11.35
CA TYR A 75 -15.04 10.72 -10.32
C TYR A 75 -15.63 11.90 -9.55
N ILE A 76 -16.95 11.89 -9.37
CA ILE A 76 -17.67 12.92 -8.61
C ILE A 76 -18.28 12.23 -7.39
N ALA A 77 -17.94 12.69 -6.18
CA ALA A 77 -18.49 12.15 -4.95
C ALA A 77 -20.01 12.42 -4.87
N PRO A 78 -20.86 11.37 -4.84
CA PRO A 78 -22.32 11.55 -4.86
C PRO A 78 -22.87 12.18 -3.57
N SER A 79 -22.15 12.11 -2.50
CA SER A 79 -22.50 12.70 -1.20
C SER A 79 -21.25 12.87 -0.35
N ALA A 80 -21.31 13.77 0.63
CA ALA A 80 -20.22 13.90 1.61
C ALA A 80 -20.03 12.61 2.40
N GLY A 81 -18.78 12.31 2.77
CA GLY A 81 -18.44 11.12 3.55
C GLY A 81 -17.03 10.64 3.32
N TRP A 82 -16.71 9.50 3.91
CA TRP A 82 -15.41 8.85 3.81
C TRP A 82 -15.42 7.83 2.67
N TYR A 83 -14.40 7.91 1.84
CA TYR A 83 -14.23 7.05 0.66
C TYR A 83 -12.89 6.34 0.73
N LYS A 84 -12.91 5.02 0.49
CA LYS A 84 -11.72 4.21 0.24
C LYS A 84 -11.36 4.33 -1.24
N ILE A 85 -10.13 4.67 -1.52
CA ILE A 85 -9.55 4.71 -2.86
C ILE A 85 -8.52 3.59 -2.94
N GLU A 86 -8.60 2.77 -3.98
CA GLU A 86 -7.71 1.66 -4.27
C GLU A 86 -7.16 1.79 -5.68
N LEU A 87 -5.85 1.67 -5.83
CA LEU A 87 -5.16 1.84 -7.10
C LEU A 87 -4.24 0.65 -7.35
N TRP A 88 -4.19 0.15 -8.57
CA TRP A 88 -3.25 -0.87 -9.03
C TRP A 88 -2.47 -0.30 -10.22
N GLY A 89 -1.15 -0.19 -10.11
CA GLY A 89 -0.27 0.15 -11.21
C GLY A 89 -0.20 -0.97 -12.24
N ALA A 90 0.16 -0.66 -13.47
CA ALA A 90 0.22 -1.64 -14.54
C ALA A 90 1.50 -2.47 -14.52
N ALA A 91 1.43 -3.70 -15.01
CA ALA A 91 2.61 -4.54 -15.20
C ALA A 91 3.45 -4.07 -16.38
N GLY A 92 4.76 -4.26 -16.31
CA GLY A 92 5.66 -4.15 -17.45
C GLY A 92 5.41 -5.23 -18.48
N GLY A 93 5.82 -4.99 -19.72
CA GLY A 93 5.64 -5.91 -20.83
C GLY A 93 6.54 -7.14 -20.76
N GLY A 94 6.14 -8.16 -21.52
CA GLY A 94 6.81 -9.46 -21.60
C GLY A 94 6.37 -10.43 -20.51
N THR A 95 6.60 -11.74 -20.76
CA THR A 95 6.19 -12.81 -19.83
C THR A 95 6.77 -12.64 -18.42
N ASN A 96 7.95 -12.02 -18.32
CA ASN A 96 8.63 -11.73 -17.07
C ASN A 96 8.62 -10.22 -16.76
N GLY A 97 7.65 -9.46 -17.25
CA GLY A 97 7.48 -8.06 -16.89
C GLY A 97 7.28 -7.90 -15.38
N GLY A 98 7.81 -6.84 -14.80
CA GLY A 98 7.59 -6.54 -13.39
C GLY A 98 6.11 -6.30 -13.13
N ARG A 99 5.57 -6.85 -12.03
CA ARG A 99 4.18 -6.58 -11.62
C ARG A 99 4.06 -5.17 -11.09
N GLY A 100 2.91 -4.52 -11.32
CA GLY A 100 2.58 -3.22 -10.74
C GLY A 100 2.26 -3.28 -9.26
N ALA A 101 2.38 -2.15 -8.56
CA ALA A 101 2.07 -2.01 -7.14
C ALA A 101 0.57 -1.81 -6.88
N TYR A 102 0.19 -1.95 -5.61
CA TYR A 102 -1.12 -1.55 -5.07
C TYR A 102 -0.94 -0.43 -4.06
N THR A 103 -1.83 0.55 -4.10
CA THR A 103 -1.97 1.58 -3.07
C THR A 103 -3.43 1.74 -2.67
N SER A 104 -3.69 1.94 -1.39
CA SER A 104 -5.01 2.32 -0.90
C SER A 104 -4.95 3.29 0.26
N GLY A 105 -6.06 3.99 0.49
CA GLY A 105 -6.24 4.87 1.63
C GLY A 105 -7.67 5.38 1.68
N ILE A 106 -8.04 6.02 2.78
CA ILE A 106 -9.34 6.66 2.90
C ILE A 106 -9.19 8.17 3.02
N MET A 107 -10.07 8.90 2.37
CA MET A 107 -10.17 10.35 2.49
C MET A 107 -11.62 10.78 2.58
N TYR A 108 -11.82 11.95 3.17
CA TYR A 108 -13.13 12.58 3.21
C TYR A 108 -13.34 13.37 1.91
N LEU A 109 -14.47 13.14 1.27
CA LEU A 109 -14.91 13.93 0.12
C LEU A 109 -16.20 14.67 0.47
N GLU A 110 -16.28 15.92 0.03
CA GLU A 110 -17.52 16.69 0.05
C GLU A 110 -18.48 16.20 -1.05
N SER A 111 -19.75 16.53 -0.93
CA SER A 111 -20.70 16.27 -2.02
C SER A 111 -20.30 17.04 -3.28
N ASN A 112 -20.27 16.37 -4.41
CA ASN A 112 -19.82 16.89 -5.71
C ASN A 112 -18.31 17.21 -5.80
N GLU A 113 -17.50 16.83 -4.81
CA GLU A 113 -16.05 16.93 -4.93
C GLU A 113 -15.54 15.99 -6.04
N ARG A 114 -14.56 16.46 -6.83
CA ARG A 114 -14.05 15.76 -8.00
C ARG A 114 -12.65 15.22 -7.78
N LEU A 115 -12.43 13.99 -8.25
CA LEU A 115 -11.14 13.36 -8.35
C LEU A 115 -10.90 12.90 -9.79
N TYR A 116 -9.65 12.91 -10.24
CA TYR A 116 -9.27 12.52 -11.60
C TYR A 116 -8.32 11.33 -11.53
N PHE A 117 -8.74 10.19 -12.12
CA PHE A 117 -7.98 8.94 -12.13
C PHE A 117 -7.29 8.74 -13.46
N TYR A 118 -5.99 8.50 -13.41
CA TYR A 118 -5.16 8.18 -14.56
C TYR A 118 -4.71 6.73 -14.43
N VAL A 119 -5.22 5.87 -15.32
CA VAL A 119 -5.05 4.42 -15.21
C VAL A 119 -3.92 3.95 -16.10
N GLY A 120 -2.88 3.36 -15.52
CA GLY A 120 -1.69 2.92 -16.23
C GLY A 120 -1.97 1.85 -17.27
N GLU A 121 -1.38 1.98 -18.45
CA GLU A 121 -1.40 0.97 -19.50
C GLU A 121 -0.33 -0.10 -19.23
N GLN A 122 -0.65 -1.36 -19.50
CA GLN A 122 0.31 -2.45 -19.43
C GLN A 122 1.40 -2.27 -20.49
N GLY A 123 2.66 -2.53 -20.12
CA GLY A 123 3.77 -2.42 -21.03
C GLY A 123 3.65 -3.36 -22.23
N ALA A 124 3.94 -2.85 -23.43
CA ALA A 124 4.03 -3.62 -24.67
C ALA A 124 5.38 -3.32 -25.35
N SER A 125 5.40 -2.60 -26.47
CA SER A 125 6.62 -2.16 -27.16
C SER A 125 6.79 -0.64 -27.14
N GLU A 126 5.69 0.10 -27.23
CA GLU A 126 5.66 1.56 -27.17
C GLU A 126 5.64 2.05 -25.71
N ALA A 127 5.79 3.35 -25.50
CA ALA A 127 5.59 3.96 -24.19
C ALA A 127 4.15 3.75 -23.73
N SER A 128 4.00 3.30 -22.50
CA SER A 128 2.67 3.02 -21.92
C SER A 128 2.08 4.28 -21.30
N PHE A 129 0.77 4.44 -21.45
CA PHE A 129 0.04 5.57 -20.87
C PHE A 129 0.31 5.70 -19.38
N ASN A 130 0.40 6.96 -18.93
CA ASN A 130 0.69 7.38 -17.56
C ASN A 130 2.09 6.93 -17.09
N GLY A 131 3.09 7.14 -17.97
CA GLY A 131 4.49 7.21 -17.60
C GLY A 131 5.32 5.96 -17.77
N GLY A 132 4.83 4.90 -18.37
CA GLY A 132 5.68 3.74 -18.70
C GLY A 132 6.64 4.07 -19.83
N GLY A 133 7.95 3.81 -19.62
CA GLY A 133 8.99 4.04 -20.62
C GLY A 133 8.88 3.07 -21.81
N ALA A 134 9.11 3.54 -23.03
CA ALA A 134 9.09 2.71 -24.24
C ALA A 134 10.11 1.56 -24.16
N GLY A 135 9.73 0.40 -24.69
CA GLY A 135 10.66 -0.66 -25.07
C GLY A 135 11.17 -0.46 -26.50
N ASN A 136 11.72 -1.49 -27.10
CA ASN A 136 12.21 -1.31 -28.48
C ASN A 136 11.90 -2.47 -29.44
N THR A 137 11.76 -3.68 -28.96
CA THR A 137 11.58 -4.86 -29.82
C THR A 137 10.79 -5.94 -29.11
N SER A 138 10.50 -7.04 -29.84
CA SER A 138 9.82 -8.22 -29.31
C SER A 138 10.51 -8.92 -28.12
N ASN A 139 11.71 -8.49 -27.71
CA ASN A 139 12.47 -9.08 -26.60
C ASN A 139 12.85 -8.07 -25.51
N TYR A 140 12.53 -6.77 -25.71
CA TYR A 140 12.79 -5.70 -24.75
C TYR A 140 11.56 -4.81 -24.64
N TYR A 141 10.80 -5.09 -23.63
CA TYR A 141 9.45 -4.60 -23.49
C TYR A 141 9.40 -3.24 -22.78
N ALA A 142 8.32 -2.51 -23.02
CA ALA A 142 8.03 -1.28 -22.33
C ALA A 142 7.73 -1.50 -20.84
N GLY A 143 7.94 -0.48 -20.02
CA GLY A 143 7.44 -0.47 -18.65
C GLY A 143 5.93 -0.26 -18.61
N GLY A 144 5.29 -0.68 -17.51
CA GLY A 144 3.90 -0.38 -17.23
C GLY A 144 3.71 1.05 -16.72
N GLY A 145 2.58 1.67 -17.03
CA GLY A 145 2.20 2.98 -16.49
C GLY A 145 1.82 2.92 -15.01
N ALA A 146 1.94 4.04 -14.32
CA ALA A 146 1.38 4.18 -12.99
C ALA A 146 -0.14 4.33 -13.04
N THR A 147 -0.84 4.00 -11.96
CA THR A 147 -2.22 4.43 -11.75
C THR A 147 -2.25 5.44 -10.63
N ASP A 148 -2.80 6.63 -10.87
CA ASP A 148 -2.81 7.69 -9.87
C ASP A 148 -4.15 8.43 -9.80
N VAL A 149 -4.35 9.13 -8.68
CA VAL A 149 -5.48 10.02 -8.48
C VAL A 149 -4.99 11.43 -8.22
N ARG A 150 -5.63 12.39 -8.89
CA ARG A 150 -5.27 13.81 -8.92
C ARG A 150 -6.44 14.69 -8.54
N LEU A 151 -6.11 15.89 -8.09
CA LEU A 151 -7.09 16.94 -7.75
C LEU A 151 -7.34 17.91 -8.93
N ILE A 152 -6.46 17.94 -9.92
CA ILE A 152 -6.52 18.83 -11.09
C ILE A 152 -6.47 17.97 -12.35
N SER A 153 -7.44 18.15 -13.25
CA SER A 153 -7.49 17.50 -14.57
C SER A 153 -6.48 18.12 -15.54
N GLY A 154 -6.24 17.42 -16.64
CA GLY A 154 -5.38 17.84 -17.74
C GLY A 154 -4.75 16.63 -18.44
N PRO A 155 -4.01 16.79 -19.53
CA PRO A 155 -3.25 15.71 -20.14
C PRO A 155 -2.39 14.97 -19.08
N TRP A 156 -2.22 13.66 -19.24
CA TRP A 156 -1.55 12.86 -18.21
C TRP A 156 -0.15 13.36 -17.82
N ASN A 157 0.55 14.01 -18.75
CA ASN A 157 1.89 14.57 -18.57
C ASN A 157 1.90 16.10 -18.37
N ASP A 158 0.73 16.73 -18.20
CA ASP A 158 0.64 18.14 -17.83
C ASP A 158 1.27 18.37 -16.45
N GLU A 159 2.15 19.36 -16.35
CA GLU A 159 2.92 19.61 -15.13
C GLU A 159 2.03 19.95 -13.93
N THR A 160 0.97 20.73 -14.13
CA THR A 160 0.03 21.12 -13.07
C THR A 160 -0.80 19.91 -12.60
N SER A 161 -1.29 19.14 -13.55
CA SER A 161 -2.08 17.94 -13.26
C SER A 161 -1.25 16.88 -12.54
N ILE A 162 -0.09 16.50 -13.08
CA ILE A 162 0.77 15.47 -12.47
C ILE A 162 1.29 15.88 -11.09
N ASP A 163 1.45 17.19 -10.88
CA ASP A 163 1.85 17.77 -9.60
C ASP A 163 0.73 17.72 -8.54
N SER A 164 -0.52 17.53 -8.96
CA SER A 164 -1.69 17.42 -8.09
C SER A 164 -2.00 16.00 -7.63
N ARG A 165 -1.12 15.02 -7.89
CA ARG A 165 -1.26 13.63 -7.46
C ARG A 165 -1.28 13.53 -5.93
N ILE A 166 -2.29 12.86 -5.40
CA ILE A 166 -2.43 12.59 -3.97
C ILE A 166 -2.17 11.12 -3.62
N MET A 167 -2.34 10.20 -4.58
CA MET A 167 -1.97 8.80 -4.46
C MET A 167 -1.46 8.28 -5.80
N VAL A 168 -0.48 7.38 -5.77
CA VAL A 168 0.13 6.74 -6.95
C VAL A 168 0.42 5.28 -6.64
N ALA A 169 -0.05 4.38 -7.47
CA ALA A 169 0.38 2.98 -7.52
C ALA A 169 1.34 2.80 -8.71
N ALA A 170 2.56 2.38 -8.43
CA ALA A 170 3.64 2.32 -9.39
C ALA A 170 3.49 1.20 -10.42
N GLY A 171 3.91 1.47 -11.66
CA GLY A 171 4.06 0.49 -12.71
C GLY A 171 5.34 -0.34 -12.61
N GLY A 172 5.31 -1.55 -13.13
CA GLY A 172 6.46 -2.45 -13.21
C GLY A 172 7.36 -2.16 -14.41
N GLY A 173 8.66 -2.49 -14.32
CA GLY A 173 9.62 -2.40 -15.42
C GLY A 173 9.41 -3.47 -16.48
N GLY A 174 9.74 -3.17 -17.73
CA GLY A 174 9.70 -4.11 -18.84
C GLY A 174 10.73 -5.23 -18.69
N ALA A 175 10.38 -6.42 -19.16
CA ALA A 175 11.29 -7.55 -19.24
C ALA A 175 12.35 -7.34 -20.34
N GLY A 176 13.56 -7.86 -20.11
CA GLY A 176 14.55 -8.13 -21.14
C GLY A 176 14.38 -9.52 -21.75
N SER A 177 15.26 -9.89 -22.69
CA SER A 177 15.14 -11.16 -23.45
C SER A 177 15.04 -12.43 -22.60
N SER A 178 15.62 -12.45 -21.43
CA SER A 178 15.60 -13.58 -20.48
C SER A 178 15.61 -13.14 -19.01
N SER A 179 15.40 -11.86 -18.74
CA SER A 179 15.50 -11.28 -17.41
C SER A 179 14.20 -10.62 -17.01
N ALA A 180 13.84 -10.75 -15.73
CA ALA A 180 12.60 -10.19 -15.18
C ALA A 180 12.73 -8.69 -14.92
N GLY A 181 11.69 -7.94 -15.28
CA GLY A 181 11.53 -6.53 -14.93
C GLY A 181 11.39 -6.30 -13.42
N GLY A 182 11.82 -5.15 -12.96
CA GLY A 182 11.63 -4.69 -11.59
C GLY A 182 10.16 -4.47 -11.28
N ILE A 183 9.71 -4.88 -10.11
CA ILE A 183 8.32 -4.66 -9.68
C ILE A 183 8.04 -3.19 -9.42
N GLY A 184 6.80 -2.75 -9.63
CA GLY A 184 6.29 -1.50 -9.08
C GLY A 184 6.38 -1.59 -7.55
N GLY A 185 7.11 -0.66 -6.96
CA GLY A 185 7.42 -0.71 -5.55
C GLY A 185 6.43 0.05 -4.68
N ALA A 186 6.55 -0.11 -3.38
CA ALA A 186 5.93 0.75 -2.38
C ALA A 186 6.63 2.13 -2.42
N LEU A 187 7.44 2.47 -1.43
CA LEU A 187 8.19 3.73 -1.43
C LEU A 187 9.39 3.73 -2.39
N VAL A 188 9.88 2.56 -2.76
CA VAL A 188 11.00 2.39 -3.70
C VAL A 188 10.66 1.31 -4.71
N GLY A 189 10.86 1.58 -5.97
CA GLY A 189 10.66 0.61 -7.05
C GLY A 189 11.67 -0.54 -7.03
N GLY A 190 11.25 -1.72 -7.47
CA GLY A 190 12.15 -2.84 -7.64
C GLY A 190 13.16 -2.62 -8.77
N SER A 191 14.37 -3.10 -8.59
CA SER A 191 15.36 -3.12 -9.67
C SER A 191 15.07 -4.24 -10.66
N GLY A 192 15.37 -4.03 -11.94
CA GLY A 192 15.37 -5.09 -12.92
C GLY A 192 16.49 -6.12 -12.68
N ASN A 193 16.54 -7.14 -13.50
CA ASN A 193 17.56 -8.18 -13.45
C ASN A 193 18.56 -8.03 -14.60
N GLY A 194 19.76 -8.59 -14.40
CA GLY A 194 20.87 -8.56 -15.36
C GLY A 194 22.02 -7.65 -14.94
N SER A 195 23.15 -7.75 -15.65
CA SER A 195 24.38 -6.99 -15.33
C SER A 195 24.28 -5.49 -15.63
N SER A 196 23.38 -5.11 -16.53
CA SER A 196 23.14 -3.71 -16.93
C SER A 196 21.69 -3.31 -16.63
N LYS A 197 21.19 -3.73 -15.45
CA LYS A 197 19.82 -3.49 -15.02
C LYS A 197 19.51 -2.03 -14.79
N GLY A 198 18.25 -1.65 -14.95
CA GLY A 198 17.73 -0.39 -14.47
C GLY A 198 17.34 -0.51 -12.99
N LEU A 199 17.62 0.51 -12.19
CA LEU A 199 17.21 0.60 -10.80
C LEU A 199 15.81 1.19 -10.69
N GLY A 200 15.13 0.91 -9.60
CA GLY A 200 13.80 1.45 -9.30
C GLY A 200 13.82 2.92 -8.96
N GLY A 201 12.67 3.61 -9.14
CA GLY A 201 12.44 4.98 -8.68
C GLY A 201 12.30 5.04 -7.16
N SER A 202 12.63 6.18 -6.57
CA SER A 202 12.50 6.45 -5.12
C SER A 202 11.45 7.55 -4.86
N GLN A 203 11.39 8.08 -3.63
CA GLN A 203 10.52 9.20 -3.30
C GLN A 203 11.10 10.57 -3.72
N SER A 204 12.40 10.64 -4.01
CA SER A 204 13.10 11.89 -4.30
C SER A 204 13.77 11.94 -5.68
N ALA A 205 13.93 10.79 -6.34
CA ALA A 205 14.60 10.71 -7.63
C ALA A 205 14.09 9.56 -8.49
N GLY A 206 14.14 9.72 -9.79
CA GLY A 206 13.98 8.61 -10.73
C GLY A 206 15.10 7.59 -10.57
N GLY A 207 14.79 6.34 -10.91
CA GLY A 207 15.81 5.29 -10.95
C GLY A 207 16.97 5.67 -11.86
N SER A 208 18.15 5.17 -11.51
CA SER A 208 19.38 5.32 -12.30
C SER A 208 19.86 3.95 -12.78
N GLY A 209 20.90 3.90 -13.57
CA GLY A 209 21.48 2.64 -14.06
C GLY A 209 22.15 2.78 -15.41
N ALA A 210 22.25 1.66 -16.14
CA ALA A 210 22.95 1.62 -17.41
C ALA A 210 22.17 2.23 -18.60
N GLY A 211 20.84 2.38 -18.45
CA GLY A 211 19.97 2.98 -19.47
C GLY A 211 19.51 4.39 -19.11
N THR A 212 18.50 4.89 -19.79
CA THR A 212 17.89 6.19 -19.51
C THR A 212 17.30 6.22 -18.11
N ALA A 213 17.69 7.23 -17.32
CA ALA A 213 17.15 7.42 -15.98
C ALA A 213 15.65 7.72 -16.02
N GLY A 214 14.96 7.33 -14.95
CA GLY A 214 13.60 7.78 -14.70
C GLY A 214 13.54 9.23 -14.25
N SER A 215 12.33 9.77 -14.21
CA SER A 215 12.04 11.12 -13.72
C SER A 215 10.74 11.15 -12.95
N PHE A 216 10.34 12.33 -12.47
CA PHE A 216 9.05 12.52 -11.83
C PHE A 216 7.92 12.12 -12.79
N GLY A 217 7.13 11.13 -12.39
CA GLY A 217 6.02 10.58 -13.16
C GLY A 217 6.39 9.59 -14.25
N THR A 218 7.64 9.55 -14.73
CA THR A 218 7.96 8.88 -15.99
C THR A 218 9.16 7.95 -15.85
N GLY A 219 8.99 6.71 -16.30
CA GLY A 219 10.06 5.71 -16.43
C GLY A 219 10.97 6.00 -17.62
N GLY A 220 12.24 5.62 -17.48
CA GLY A 220 13.24 5.79 -18.54
C GLY A 220 12.89 4.96 -19.77
N ALA A 221 13.01 5.55 -20.95
CA ALA A 221 12.82 4.87 -22.23
C ALA A 221 14.01 3.98 -22.59
N GLY A 222 13.75 2.77 -23.06
CA GLY A 222 14.75 1.84 -23.56
C GLY A 222 15.31 2.24 -24.92
N GLY A 223 16.55 1.85 -25.18
CA GLY A 223 17.21 1.96 -26.49
C GLY A 223 17.02 0.69 -27.33
N SER A 224 17.84 0.51 -28.38
CA SER A 224 17.68 -0.57 -29.38
C SER A 224 17.76 -2.01 -28.85
N SER A 225 18.27 -2.24 -27.65
CA SER A 225 18.38 -3.56 -27.01
C SER A 225 18.16 -3.43 -25.49
N SER A 226 17.26 -2.58 -25.08
CA SER A 226 17.00 -2.22 -23.70
C SER A 226 15.52 -2.15 -23.41
N ALA A 227 15.12 -2.61 -22.25
CA ALA A 227 13.75 -2.54 -21.75
C ALA A 227 13.43 -1.17 -21.16
N GLY A 228 12.20 -0.72 -21.32
CA GLY A 228 11.65 0.51 -20.74
C GLY A 228 11.22 0.32 -19.28
N ALA A 229 11.32 1.37 -18.48
CA ALA A 229 11.06 1.32 -17.04
C ALA A 229 9.60 1.66 -16.68
N GLY A 230 9.18 1.21 -15.52
CA GLY A 230 7.85 1.51 -14.98
C GLY A 230 7.67 2.97 -14.60
N GLY A 231 6.45 3.51 -14.82
CA GLY A 231 5.99 4.79 -14.30
C GLY A 231 5.76 4.73 -12.79
N GLY A 232 5.64 5.89 -12.15
CA GLY A 232 5.43 5.96 -10.71
C GLY A 232 5.37 7.39 -10.20
N TYR A 233 5.45 7.58 -8.89
CA TYR A 233 5.69 8.91 -8.33
C TYR A 233 7.01 9.45 -8.90
N PHE A 234 8.05 8.63 -8.79
CA PHE A 234 9.19 8.67 -9.69
C PHE A 234 9.29 7.36 -10.46
N GLY A 235 9.58 7.43 -11.74
CA GLY A 235 9.76 6.25 -12.57
C GLY A 235 11.11 5.57 -12.37
N GLY A 236 11.19 4.29 -12.72
CA GLY A 236 12.43 3.53 -12.73
C GLY A 236 13.38 3.92 -13.89
N ALA A 237 14.59 3.38 -13.91
CA ALA A 237 15.52 3.50 -15.03
C ALA A 237 15.31 2.42 -16.07
N ALA A 238 15.47 2.74 -17.34
CA ALA A 238 15.60 1.76 -18.41
C ALA A 238 16.83 0.88 -18.19
N SER A 239 16.81 -0.31 -18.77
CA SER A 239 18.00 -1.17 -18.74
C SER A 239 19.06 -0.72 -19.73
N GLY A 240 20.28 -1.19 -19.54
CA GLY A 240 21.26 -1.32 -20.61
C GLY A 240 21.01 -2.57 -21.44
N THR A 241 21.96 -2.90 -22.29
CA THR A 241 21.88 -4.04 -23.21
C THR A 241 21.66 -5.37 -22.47
N SER A 242 20.74 -6.17 -22.97
CA SER A 242 20.46 -7.55 -22.50
C SER A 242 20.04 -7.68 -21.04
N SER A 243 19.44 -6.63 -20.47
CA SER A 243 18.97 -6.60 -19.09
C SER A 243 17.54 -6.06 -19.03
N SER A 244 16.94 -6.04 -17.85
CA SER A 244 15.58 -5.56 -17.61
C SER A 244 15.58 -4.22 -16.90
N ALA A 245 14.49 -3.50 -17.03
CA ALA A 245 14.31 -2.16 -16.47
C ALA A 245 13.74 -2.19 -15.04
N GLY A 246 13.94 -1.10 -14.30
CA GLY A 246 13.41 -0.89 -12.96
C GLY A 246 11.93 -0.52 -12.96
N GLY A 247 11.24 -0.78 -11.86
CA GLY A 247 9.88 -0.32 -11.59
C GLY A 247 9.84 1.10 -11.01
N GLY A 248 8.68 1.74 -11.01
CA GLY A 248 8.47 3.03 -10.35
C GLY A 248 8.23 2.90 -8.84
N SER A 249 8.21 4.04 -8.14
CA SER A 249 7.79 4.16 -6.74
C SER A 249 6.33 4.59 -6.61
N SER A 250 5.64 4.09 -5.59
CA SER A 250 4.29 4.52 -5.22
C SER A 250 4.33 5.74 -4.30
N PHE A 251 3.17 6.36 -4.07
CA PHE A 251 3.04 7.55 -3.24
C PHE A 251 1.66 7.63 -2.60
N ILE A 252 1.59 8.09 -1.36
CA ILE A 252 0.35 8.53 -0.70
C ILE A 252 0.67 9.83 0.03
N GLN A 253 -0.13 10.88 -0.20
CA GLN A 253 0.00 12.17 0.45
C GLN A 253 -0.06 12.03 1.98
N GLY A 254 0.97 12.52 2.67
CA GLY A 254 1.06 12.44 4.14
C GLY A 254 1.38 11.05 4.70
N TYR A 255 1.58 10.04 3.84
CA TYR A 255 2.06 8.74 4.28
C TYR A 255 3.53 8.85 4.71
N ALA A 256 3.85 8.24 5.84
CA ALA A 256 5.20 8.28 6.36
C ALA A 256 6.21 7.68 5.34
N GLY A 257 7.29 8.41 4.99
CA GLY A 257 8.25 8.07 3.94
C GLY A 257 7.91 8.52 2.52
N SER A 258 6.69 8.99 2.27
CA SER A 258 6.34 9.65 1.01
C SER A 258 6.83 11.11 1.01
N ARG A 259 7.46 11.55 -0.07
CA ARG A 259 7.91 12.94 -0.22
C ARG A 259 6.96 13.77 -1.06
N ALA A 260 6.74 15.02 -0.63
CA ALA A 260 6.21 16.04 -1.52
C ALA A 260 7.35 16.62 -2.37
N THR A 261 7.07 16.89 -3.65
CA THR A 261 8.07 17.37 -4.62
C THR A 261 8.57 18.81 -4.41
N THR A 262 7.99 19.54 -3.48
CA THR A 262 8.38 20.94 -3.20
C THR A 262 9.55 21.01 -2.23
N SER A 263 10.66 21.57 -2.68
CA SER A 263 11.82 21.85 -1.85
C SER A 263 11.42 22.66 -0.60
N GLY A 264 11.87 22.24 0.59
CA GLY A 264 11.68 22.95 1.84
C GLY A 264 10.53 22.44 2.70
N VAL A 265 9.88 21.36 2.32
CA VAL A 265 8.83 20.73 3.12
C VAL A 265 9.38 19.47 3.78
N ALA A 266 9.23 19.40 5.11
CA ALA A 266 9.65 18.24 5.87
C ALA A 266 8.89 17.00 5.39
N GLU A 267 9.60 15.88 5.30
CA GLU A 267 9.03 14.57 5.02
C GLU A 267 7.92 14.24 6.03
N ASN A 268 6.91 13.51 5.57
CA ASN A 268 5.77 13.05 6.39
C ASN A 268 4.80 14.13 6.90
N GLN A 269 4.81 15.28 6.30
CA GLN A 269 3.72 16.22 6.52
C GLN A 269 2.80 16.26 5.30
N PRO A 270 1.47 16.28 5.45
CA PRO A 270 0.56 16.61 4.35
C PRO A 270 0.81 18.05 3.98
N THR A 271 1.66 18.29 3.00
CA THR A 271 2.36 19.56 2.92
C THR A 271 2.07 20.29 1.64
N LYS A 272 1.49 19.61 0.67
CA LYS A 272 1.07 20.26 -0.54
C LYS A 272 -0.35 20.79 -0.38
N THR A 273 -0.46 22.09 -0.49
CA THR A 273 -1.71 22.83 -0.48
C THR A 273 -2.15 23.02 -1.92
N PHE A 274 -3.41 22.77 -2.19
CA PHE A 274 -4.00 22.91 -3.51
C PHE A 274 -5.11 23.97 -3.47
N ASN A 275 -5.31 24.68 -4.57
CA ASN A 275 -6.52 25.47 -4.80
C ASN A 275 -7.41 24.67 -5.74
N VAL A 276 -8.45 24.07 -5.20
CA VAL A 276 -9.31 23.13 -5.93
C VAL A 276 -10.78 23.40 -5.64
N HIS A 277 -11.63 22.97 -6.54
CA HIS A 277 -13.07 22.97 -6.34
C HIS A 277 -13.49 21.71 -5.55
N ARG A 278 -14.10 21.93 -4.38
CA ARG A 278 -14.59 20.87 -3.49
C ARG A 278 -16.13 20.81 -3.43
N GLY A 279 -16.78 21.05 -4.57
CA GLY A 279 -18.25 20.94 -4.70
C GLY A 279 -19.03 22.21 -4.36
N GLY A 280 -18.40 23.28 -3.84
CA GLY A 280 -19.07 24.55 -3.53
C GLY A 280 -19.25 25.45 -4.76
N TYR A 281 -20.40 26.15 -4.83
CA TYR A 281 -20.69 27.14 -5.86
C TYR A 281 -21.12 28.45 -5.20
N ASP A 282 -20.75 29.57 -5.81
CA ASP A 282 -21.23 30.87 -5.38
C ASP A 282 -22.70 31.11 -5.79
N ALA A 283 -23.27 32.26 -5.39
CA ALA A 283 -24.65 32.61 -5.70
C ALA A 283 -24.91 32.77 -7.21
N GLU A 284 -23.87 33.01 -7.99
CA GLU A 284 -23.89 33.16 -9.45
C GLU A 284 -23.68 31.82 -10.17
N GLY A 285 -23.38 30.74 -9.44
CA GLY A 285 -23.16 29.39 -9.96
C GLY A 285 -21.72 29.12 -10.44
N ASN A 286 -20.75 29.96 -10.07
CA ASN A 286 -19.35 29.71 -10.37
C ASN A 286 -18.75 28.79 -9.30
N GLU A 287 -17.78 27.98 -9.70
CA GLU A 287 -17.03 27.09 -8.80
C GLU A 287 -16.22 27.91 -7.77
N ILE A 288 -16.38 27.56 -6.50
CA ILE A 288 -15.58 28.15 -5.43
C ILE A 288 -14.28 27.31 -5.33
N LEU A 289 -13.14 27.98 -5.50
CA LEU A 289 -11.84 27.36 -5.25
C LEU A 289 -11.47 27.53 -3.78
N GLU A 290 -11.14 26.43 -3.15
CA GLU A 290 -10.73 26.38 -1.75
C GLU A 290 -9.26 26.00 -1.62
N THR A 291 -8.57 26.57 -0.63
CA THR A 291 -7.25 26.11 -0.22
C THR A 291 -7.41 24.79 0.54
N TYR A 292 -6.93 23.71 -0.04
CA TYR A 292 -7.13 22.36 0.47
C TYR A 292 -5.83 21.62 0.69
N ILE A 293 -5.74 20.93 1.81
CA ILE A 293 -4.67 19.98 2.13
C ILE A 293 -5.33 18.60 2.26
N PRO A 294 -5.22 17.73 1.25
CA PRO A 294 -5.79 16.39 1.33
C PRO A 294 -5.10 15.57 2.41
N VAL A 295 -5.89 14.95 3.28
CA VAL A 295 -5.40 14.02 4.31
C VAL A 295 -5.92 12.63 3.99
N ILE A 296 -4.99 11.69 3.82
CA ILE A 296 -5.31 10.30 3.52
C ILE A 296 -4.95 9.46 4.75
N TYR A 297 -5.96 8.77 5.26
CA TYR A 297 -5.84 7.89 6.42
C TYR A 297 -5.69 6.44 5.99
N ASN A 298 -5.12 5.62 6.88
CA ASN A 298 -5.00 4.17 6.71
C ASN A 298 -4.34 3.78 5.39
N GLY A 299 -3.32 4.55 4.97
CA GLY A 299 -2.57 4.27 3.77
C GLY A 299 -1.95 2.88 3.79
N LEU A 300 -2.02 2.18 2.65
CA LEU A 300 -1.40 0.86 2.46
C LEU A 300 -0.74 0.84 1.08
N MET A 301 0.50 0.36 1.02
CA MET A 301 1.23 0.12 -0.22
C MET A 301 1.73 -1.33 -0.23
N ILE A 302 1.51 -2.02 -1.35
CA ILE A 302 1.99 -3.39 -1.56
C ILE A 302 2.66 -3.46 -2.92
N GLU A 303 3.89 -3.93 -2.95
CA GLU A 303 4.71 -4.01 -4.14
C GLU A 303 4.39 -5.24 -5.00
N GLY A 304 4.45 -5.11 -6.31
CA GLY A 304 4.48 -6.23 -7.26
C GLY A 304 3.29 -7.18 -7.24
N VAL A 305 2.06 -6.67 -7.23
CA VAL A 305 0.83 -7.49 -7.12
C VAL A 305 0.05 -7.61 -8.43
N ASN A 306 -0.01 -6.57 -9.25
CA ASN A 306 -0.83 -6.53 -10.46
C ASN A 306 -0.03 -6.96 -11.70
N ASP A 307 -0.54 -7.96 -12.43
CA ASP A 307 0.11 -8.54 -13.64
C ASP A 307 -0.53 -8.11 -14.97
N GLY A 308 -1.47 -7.17 -14.92
CA GLY A 308 -2.20 -6.66 -16.09
C GLY A 308 -2.10 -5.14 -16.21
N ALA A 309 -3.05 -4.58 -16.94
CA ALA A 309 -3.26 -3.13 -16.98
C ALA A 309 -3.60 -2.59 -15.59
N GLY A 310 -3.40 -1.30 -15.39
CA GLY A 310 -3.79 -0.62 -14.17
C GLY A 310 -5.31 -0.66 -13.94
N LYS A 311 -5.74 -0.36 -12.74
CA LYS A 311 -7.15 -0.20 -12.38
C LYS A 311 -7.29 0.65 -11.13
N PHE A 312 -8.48 1.17 -10.90
CA PHE A 312 -8.82 1.83 -9.65
C PHE A 312 -10.20 1.41 -9.15
N LYS A 313 -10.46 1.64 -7.87
CA LYS A 313 -11.75 1.41 -7.24
C LYS A 313 -11.99 2.50 -6.21
N VAL A 314 -13.22 3.00 -6.12
CA VAL A 314 -13.66 3.95 -5.11
C VAL A 314 -14.89 3.38 -4.41
N SER A 315 -14.85 3.29 -3.08
CA SER A 315 -15.94 2.75 -2.28
C SER A 315 -16.26 3.69 -1.15
N LYS A 316 -17.53 4.05 -0.96
CA LYS A 316 -17.93 4.82 0.22
C LYS A 316 -17.92 3.91 1.44
N VAL A 317 -17.18 4.28 2.49
CA VAL A 317 -16.98 3.44 3.67
C VAL A 317 -17.70 3.98 4.92
N SER A 318 -18.01 5.29 4.97
CA SER A 318 -18.73 5.87 6.09
C SER A 318 -19.39 7.20 5.73
N ASP A 319 -20.52 7.46 6.37
CA ASP A 319 -21.24 8.76 6.36
C ASP A 319 -20.84 9.67 7.53
N ASN A 320 -19.86 9.26 8.35
CA ASN A 320 -19.35 10.08 9.43
C ASN A 320 -18.84 11.42 8.89
N ASP A 321 -18.94 12.47 9.71
CA ASP A 321 -18.38 13.78 9.36
C ASP A 321 -16.84 13.73 9.25
N GLN A 322 -16.26 14.76 8.66
CA GLN A 322 -14.82 14.86 8.43
C GLN A 322 -13.98 14.79 9.74
N ALA A 323 -14.55 15.21 10.87
CA ALA A 323 -13.88 15.19 12.17
C ALA A 323 -13.75 13.76 12.76
N ASN A 324 -14.51 12.80 12.21
CA ASN A 324 -14.60 11.43 12.70
C ASN A 324 -14.19 10.42 11.61
N PRO A 325 -12.90 10.33 11.25
CA PRO A 325 -12.43 9.35 10.27
C PRO A 325 -12.77 7.93 10.74
N PRO A 326 -13.23 7.06 9.83
CA PRO A 326 -13.41 5.66 10.16
C PRO A 326 -12.08 5.07 10.59
N ARG A 327 -12.08 4.37 11.69
CA ARG A 327 -10.91 3.65 12.19
C ARG A 327 -10.99 2.20 11.73
N LYS A 328 -9.91 1.65 11.24
CA LYS A 328 -9.74 0.21 11.10
C LYS A 328 -9.90 -0.40 12.49
N GLY A 329 -11.01 -1.05 12.80
CA GLY A 329 -11.25 -1.70 14.07
C GLY A 329 -10.69 -0.94 15.29
N SER A 330 -10.68 -1.51 16.44
CA SER A 330 -9.84 -1.03 17.55
C SER A 330 -8.39 -1.41 17.24
N ASN A 331 -7.66 -0.58 16.51
CA ASN A 331 -6.22 -0.76 16.37
C ASN A 331 -5.62 -0.79 17.77
N PRO A 332 -4.97 -1.88 18.15
CA PRO A 332 -4.14 -1.84 19.32
C PRO A 332 -3.03 -0.84 19.02
N LYS A 333 -3.04 0.29 19.68
CA LYS A 333 -1.95 1.26 19.67
C LYS A 333 -0.80 0.68 20.49
N LEU A 334 0.42 1.07 20.18
CA LEU A 334 1.53 0.91 21.12
C LEU A 334 1.16 1.71 22.36
N SER A 335 0.66 1.03 23.40
CA SER A 335 0.03 1.70 24.53
C SER A 335 1.04 2.28 25.49
N GLN A 336 0.77 3.50 25.98
CA GLN A 336 1.50 4.14 27.07
C GLN A 336 3.01 4.26 26.83
N VAL A 337 3.43 4.48 25.58
CA VAL A 337 4.83 4.71 25.22
C VAL A 337 5.26 6.11 25.67
N ARG A 338 6.28 6.18 26.49
CA ARG A 338 6.98 7.42 26.82
C ARG A 338 8.40 7.44 26.30
N TYR A 339 9.08 6.31 26.35
CA TYR A 339 10.49 6.19 25.94
C TYR A 339 10.60 5.27 24.75
N ILE A 340 11.39 5.68 23.77
CA ILE A 340 11.77 4.90 22.60
C ILE A 340 13.27 4.71 22.65
N ARG A 341 13.76 3.47 22.50
CA ARG A 341 15.18 3.15 22.42
C ARG A 341 15.45 2.36 21.16
N ASP A 342 16.38 2.85 20.37
CA ASP A 342 16.85 2.22 19.16
C ASP A 342 18.35 1.91 19.27
N CYS A 343 18.75 0.68 18.98
CA CYS A 343 20.09 0.19 19.14
C CYS A 343 20.59 -0.55 17.90
N ILE A 344 21.86 -0.34 17.55
CA ILE A 344 22.56 -1.01 16.45
C ILE A 344 24.00 -1.36 16.85
N ASP A 345 24.58 -2.42 16.28
CA ASP A 345 25.96 -2.85 16.52
C ASP A 345 26.86 -2.56 15.33
N GLY A 346 26.90 -1.29 14.89
CA GLY A 346 27.63 -0.86 13.70
C GLY A 346 26.93 -1.21 12.40
N ASN A 347 27.66 -1.15 11.31
CA ASN A 347 27.14 -1.31 9.96
C ASN A 347 28.13 -2.07 9.05
N THR A 348 27.83 -2.19 7.76
CA THR A 348 28.67 -2.90 6.79
C THR A 348 29.92 -2.13 6.38
N VAL A 349 29.99 -0.83 6.66
CA VAL A 349 31.11 0.05 6.29
C VAL A 349 32.08 0.25 7.47
N ASP A 350 31.51 0.52 8.67
CA ASP A 350 32.31 0.74 9.88
C ASP A 350 31.60 0.26 11.17
N ALA A 351 32.22 0.50 12.31
CA ALA A 351 31.66 0.10 13.61
C ALA A 351 30.74 1.14 14.24
N ASN A 352 30.46 2.26 13.58
CA ASN A 352 29.67 3.34 14.15
C ASN A 352 28.16 3.13 13.96
N GLY A 353 27.36 3.81 14.78
CA GLY A 353 25.94 3.95 14.60
C GLY A 353 25.58 5.32 14.02
N TYR A 354 24.63 5.35 13.11
CA TYR A 354 24.20 6.55 12.42
C TYR A 354 22.68 6.58 12.32
N TRP A 355 22.03 7.63 12.83
CA TRP A 355 20.58 7.83 12.81
C TRP A 355 20.24 9.12 12.07
N LEU A 356 19.38 9.01 11.08
CA LEU A 356 18.81 10.16 10.36
C LEU A 356 17.58 10.68 11.09
N GLU A 357 16.59 9.80 11.36
CA GLU A 357 15.33 10.21 11.97
C GLU A 357 14.66 9.05 12.70
N ILE A 358 14.00 9.36 13.82
CA ILE A 358 13.01 8.50 14.48
C ILE A 358 11.73 9.30 14.65
N GLN A 359 10.64 8.75 14.18
CA GLN A 359 9.32 9.32 14.31
C GLN A 359 8.45 8.47 15.22
N ALA A 360 7.65 9.13 16.05
CA ALA A 360 6.64 8.53 16.91
C ALA A 360 5.29 9.13 16.57
N ILE A 361 4.51 8.42 15.77
CA ILE A 361 3.26 8.94 15.22
C ILE A 361 2.09 8.60 16.12
N SER A 362 1.32 9.60 16.50
CA SER A 362 0.04 9.47 17.19
C SER A 362 -0.98 10.39 16.54
N ASN A 363 -2.07 9.84 16.05
CA ASN A 363 -3.12 10.56 15.33
C ASN A 363 -2.54 11.49 14.22
N GLY A 364 -1.58 10.97 13.43
CA GLY A 364 -0.94 11.70 12.34
C GLY A 364 0.11 12.75 12.76
N THR A 365 0.40 12.89 14.07
CA THR A 365 1.39 13.85 14.57
C THR A 365 2.67 13.13 14.99
N ASN A 366 3.84 13.60 14.55
CA ASN A 366 5.13 13.11 15.03
C ASN A 366 5.48 13.72 16.40
N LEU A 367 5.33 12.92 17.46
CA LEU A 367 5.61 13.35 18.84
C LEU A 367 7.09 13.34 19.19
N ALA A 368 7.94 12.67 18.41
CA ALA A 368 9.38 12.65 18.59
C ALA A 368 10.07 13.91 18.06
N GLN A 369 9.41 14.66 17.17
CA GLN A 369 10.00 15.82 16.51
C GLN A 369 10.48 16.88 17.53
N GLY A 370 11.75 17.25 17.40
CA GLY A 370 12.41 18.23 18.27
C GLY A 370 12.66 17.77 19.71
N LYS A 371 12.49 16.48 20.02
CA LYS A 371 12.81 15.92 21.32
C LYS A 371 14.32 15.72 21.48
N THR A 372 14.78 15.88 22.71
CA THR A 372 16.19 15.61 23.03
C THR A 372 16.48 14.12 22.95
N VAL A 373 17.58 13.78 22.31
CA VAL A 373 18.06 12.41 22.13
C VAL A 373 19.26 12.15 23.03
N ALA A 374 19.17 11.10 23.84
CA ALA A 374 20.28 10.61 24.65
C ALA A 374 20.99 9.47 23.93
N GLY A 375 22.31 9.36 24.06
CA GLY A 375 23.12 8.30 23.45
C GLY A 375 23.87 7.46 24.46
N SER A 376 24.12 6.20 24.14
CA SER A 376 24.94 5.29 24.93
C SER A 376 25.72 4.32 24.02
N GLY A 377 26.76 3.68 24.58
CA GLY A 377 27.59 2.69 23.87
C GLY A 377 28.76 3.27 23.08
N GLY A 378 29.07 4.57 23.26
CA GLY A 378 30.19 5.22 22.60
C GLY A 378 30.18 6.74 22.76
N THR A 379 30.94 7.44 21.92
CA THR A 379 30.98 8.90 21.89
C THR A 379 29.90 9.42 20.95
N ALA A 380 28.94 10.13 21.52
CA ALA A 380 27.80 10.69 20.79
C ALA A 380 28.13 12.06 20.18
N THR A 381 27.63 12.31 18.98
CA THR A 381 27.74 13.59 18.26
C THR A 381 26.42 13.86 17.55
N ASP A 382 25.91 15.07 17.67
CA ASP A 382 24.79 15.62 16.90
C ASP A 382 23.50 14.76 16.91
N LEU A 383 23.21 14.05 18.00
CA LEU A 383 22.10 13.11 18.08
C LEU A 383 20.73 13.74 17.85
N ASN A 384 20.57 15.05 18.01
CA ASN A 384 19.29 15.73 17.80
C ASN A 384 18.84 15.72 16.32
N TYR A 385 19.71 15.38 15.38
CA TYR A 385 19.30 15.14 14.00
C TYR A 385 18.36 13.94 13.88
N ALA A 386 18.43 12.97 14.80
CA ALA A 386 17.51 11.84 14.81
C ALA A 386 16.05 12.21 15.17
N THR A 387 15.74 13.48 15.40
CA THR A 387 14.39 13.97 15.69
C THR A 387 14.10 15.33 15.05
N ASP A 388 14.88 15.75 14.05
CA ASP A 388 14.72 17.07 13.42
C ASP A 388 13.63 17.14 12.35
N GLY A 389 13.11 15.98 11.95
CA GLY A 389 12.09 15.82 10.91
C GLY A 389 12.67 15.60 9.52
N SER A 390 13.99 15.45 9.38
CA SER A 390 14.67 15.21 8.11
C SER A 390 15.15 13.77 8.00
N VAL A 391 14.91 13.17 6.83
CA VAL A 391 15.44 11.86 6.46
C VAL A 391 16.42 11.96 5.29
N ASP A 392 16.91 13.18 5.01
CA ASP A 392 17.88 13.42 3.94
C ASP A 392 19.29 12.98 4.38
N ASP A 393 19.84 12.01 3.67
CA ASP A 393 21.13 11.39 3.93
C ASP A 393 22.34 12.27 3.57
N SER A 394 22.12 13.49 3.10
CA SER A 394 23.20 14.24 2.44
C SER A 394 24.26 14.81 3.38
N THR A 395 23.97 15.16 4.65
CA THR A 395 24.99 15.80 5.53
C THR A 395 24.76 15.74 7.04
N LEU A 396 23.54 15.60 7.53
CA LEU A 396 23.18 15.81 8.93
C LEU A 396 22.68 14.51 9.56
N VAL A 397 23.52 13.90 10.39
CA VAL A 397 23.24 12.58 10.97
C VAL A 397 23.67 12.53 12.44
N GLY A 398 22.81 12.01 13.29
CA GLY A 398 23.17 11.65 14.65
C GLY A 398 24.13 10.46 14.65
N LYS A 399 25.26 10.59 15.34
CA LYS A 399 26.33 9.59 15.30
C LYS A 399 26.77 9.15 16.67
N ILE A 400 27.01 7.85 16.86
CA ILE A 400 27.72 7.30 18.01
C ILE A 400 28.91 6.49 17.49
N THR A 401 30.13 6.90 17.91
CA THR A 401 31.36 6.21 17.53
C THR A 401 31.79 5.25 18.63
N GLY A 402 32.18 4.05 18.25
CA GLY A 402 32.63 3.03 19.19
C GLY A 402 32.45 1.62 18.64
N SER A 403 32.88 0.62 19.41
CA SER A 403 32.62 -0.79 19.11
C SER A 403 31.48 -1.33 19.98
N GLY A 404 30.79 -2.35 19.52
CA GLY A 404 29.64 -2.96 20.21
C GLY A 404 28.35 -2.20 20.05
N ASN A 405 27.36 -2.55 20.85
CA ASN A 405 26.00 -2.03 20.74
C ASN A 405 25.91 -0.54 21.13
N LYS A 406 25.32 0.25 20.27
CA LYS A 406 25.10 1.69 20.44
C LYS A 406 23.61 1.97 20.39
N CYS A 407 23.13 2.76 21.36
CA CYS A 407 21.71 3.07 21.46
C CYS A 407 21.48 4.57 21.53
N ILE A 408 20.41 5.01 20.88
CA ILE A 408 19.79 6.30 21.16
C ILE A 408 18.47 6.11 21.90
N GLU A 409 18.09 7.10 22.67
CA GLU A 409 16.87 7.08 23.46
C GLU A 409 16.17 8.44 23.42
N ILE A 410 14.86 8.40 23.19
CA ILE A 410 13.98 9.58 23.08
C ILE A 410 12.97 9.52 24.23
N ASP A 411 12.79 10.62 24.96
CA ASP A 411 11.70 10.81 25.94
C ASP A 411 10.62 11.67 25.30
N LEU A 412 9.45 11.10 25.04
CA LEU A 412 8.29 11.82 24.51
C LEU A 412 7.68 12.82 25.52
N GLY A 413 8.07 12.71 26.80
CA GLY A 413 7.63 13.59 27.88
C GLY A 413 6.47 13.04 28.71
N SER A 414 5.53 12.34 28.09
CA SER A 414 4.41 11.68 28.77
C SER A 414 4.05 10.37 28.07
N PRO A 415 3.52 9.39 28.82
CA PRO A 415 2.99 8.17 28.21
C PRO A 415 1.88 8.51 27.21
N THR A 416 2.00 7.97 26.00
CA THR A 416 1.07 8.24 24.90
C THR A 416 0.89 6.97 24.08
N ASP A 417 -0.30 6.79 23.52
CA ASP A 417 -0.56 5.69 22.61
C ASP A 417 -0.09 6.10 21.20
N LEU A 418 0.78 5.28 20.60
CA LEU A 418 1.34 5.53 19.29
C LEU A 418 0.69 4.64 18.22
N ASP A 419 0.47 5.20 17.05
CA ASP A 419 0.01 4.48 15.87
C ASP A 419 1.19 3.82 15.14
N GLU A 420 2.37 4.47 15.14
CA GLU A 420 3.56 4.02 14.41
C GLU A 420 4.83 4.58 15.05
N ILE A 421 5.91 3.81 14.98
CA ILE A 421 7.28 4.30 15.12
C ILE A 421 8.01 4.02 13.80
N ALA A 422 8.64 5.02 13.22
CA ALA A 422 9.45 4.88 12.02
C ALA A 422 10.89 5.25 12.32
N VAL A 423 11.84 4.49 11.81
CA VAL A 423 13.27 4.64 12.06
C VAL A 423 14.01 4.72 10.74
N TRP A 424 14.88 5.70 10.59
CA TRP A 424 15.82 5.84 9.49
C TRP A 424 17.24 5.87 10.06
N HIS A 425 18.00 4.87 9.71
CA HIS A 425 19.44 4.92 9.83
C HIS A 425 20.03 5.49 8.54
N GLN A 426 21.28 5.93 8.58
CA GLN A 426 21.95 6.38 7.36
C GLN A 426 22.08 5.22 6.37
N TYR A 427 21.45 5.31 5.23
CA TYR A 427 21.38 4.24 4.23
C TYR A 427 22.51 4.33 3.17
N GLN A 428 23.29 5.40 3.18
CA GLN A 428 24.43 5.59 2.29
C GLN A 428 25.58 6.29 3.03
N ILE A 429 26.78 5.73 2.98
CA ILE A 429 28.01 6.36 3.49
C ILE A 429 28.99 6.47 2.34
N GLY A 430 29.23 7.70 1.88
CA GLY A 430 29.92 7.95 0.60
C GLY A 430 29.14 7.33 -0.56
N ASP A 431 29.82 6.53 -1.39
CA ASP A 431 29.18 5.82 -2.52
C ASP A 431 28.70 4.40 -2.16
N SER A 432 28.72 4.03 -0.88
CA SER A 432 28.39 2.68 -0.44
C SER A 432 27.01 2.63 0.23
N ALA A 433 26.14 1.74 -0.24
CA ALA A 433 24.93 1.37 0.47
C ALA A 433 25.28 0.71 1.81
N VAL A 434 24.51 1.00 2.83
CA VAL A 434 24.77 0.59 4.22
C VAL A 434 23.69 -0.35 4.71
N SER A 435 24.12 -1.39 5.42
CA SER A 435 23.22 -2.26 6.20
C SER A 435 23.68 -2.27 7.65
N PHE A 436 22.74 -2.12 8.57
CA PHE A 436 23.04 -2.11 10.01
C PHE A 436 22.93 -3.48 10.65
N LYS A 437 23.68 -3.70 11.73
CA LYS A 437 23.81 -4.99 12.40
C LYS A 437 23.08 -4.97 13.72
N ASN A 438 22.41 -6.08 14.04
CA ASN A 438 21.78 -6.34 15.35
C ASN A 438 20.83 -5.21 15.79
N HIS A 439 20.04 -4.68 14.87
CA HIS A 439 19.11 -3.62 15.16
C HIS A 439 18.05 -4.09 16.17
N THR A 440 17.85 -3.31 17.23
CA THR A 440 16.79 -3.52 18.22
C THR A 440 16.06 -2.22 18.49
N LEU A 441 14.73 -2.26 18.41
CA LEU A 441 13.85 -1.16 18.79
C LEU A 441 13.01 -1.58 19.99
N SER A 442 12.96 -0.77 21.02
CA SER A 442 12.21 -1.04 22.24
C SER A 442 11.49 0.21 22.73
N VAL A 443 10.36 0.00 23.40
CA VAL A 443 9.57 1.07 24.03
C VAL A 443 9.42 0.81 25.52
N SER A 444 9.14 1.89 26.27
CA SER A 444 8.89 1.81 27.70
C SER A 444 7.96 2.94 28.16
N THR A 445 7.20 2.68 29.22
CA THR A 445 6.44 3.69 29.94
C THR A 445 7.26 4.37 31.03
N ASP A 446 8.16 3.62 31.70
CA ASP A 446 8.81 4.00 32.96
C ASP A 446 10.35 4.06 32.88
N ARG A 447 10.92 3.78 31.70
CA ARG A 447 12.37 3.67 31.43
C ARG A 447 13.07 2.51 32.16
N SER A 448 12.34 1.71 32.94
CA SER A 448 12.87 0.56 33.67
C SER A 448 12.49 -0.79 33.05
N THR A 449 11.25 -0.88 32.57
CA THR A 449 10.73 -2.07 31.88
C THR A 449 10.63 -1.76 30.39
N TRP A 450 11.33 -2.53 29.57
CA TRP A 450 11.40 -2.34 28.12
C TRP A 450 10.69 -3.46 27.40
N GLN A 451 9.80 -3.08 26.50
CA GLN A 451 9.17 -3.98 25.55
C GLN A 451 9.89 -3.86 24.22
N THR A 452 10.46 -4.95 23.74
CA THR A 452 11.13 -4.99 22.45
C THR A 452 10.08 -5.10 21.35
N ILE A 453 10.05 -4.12 20.46
CA ILE A 453 9.23 -4.10 19.25
C ILE A 453 9.94 -4.87 18.13
N ARG A 454 11.26 -4.66 18.06
CA ARG A 454 12.14 -5.37 17.16
C ARG A 454 13.42 -5.72 17.92
N GLY A 455 13.87 -6.93 17.77
CA GLY A 455 15.12 -7.34 18.38
C GLY A 455 15.66 -8.60 17.76
N SER A 456 16.96 -8.81 17.97
CA SER A 456 17.49 -10.14 17.98
C SER A 456 16.93 -10.82 19.22
N SER A 457 15.70 -11.32 19.18
CA SER A 457 15.28 -12.24 20.21
C SER A 457 16.21 -13.44 20.15
N SER A 458 16.56 -13.98 21.30
CA SER A 458 17.27 -15.24 21.44
C SER A 458 16.43 -16.44 20.96
N GLU A 459 15.48 -16.23 20.07
CA GLU A 459 14.78 -17.27 19.35
C GLU A 459 15.77 -17.84 18.33
N THR A 460 16.24 -19.01 18.68
CA THR A 460 17.17 -19.85 17.94
C THR A 460 16.72 -20.02 16.50
N GLY A 461 17.37 -19.31 15.58
CA GLY A 461 17.12 -19.45 14.14
C GLY A 461 17.21 -18.18 13.31
N ASP A 462 16.75 -17.04 13.82
CA ASP A 462 17.10 -15.73 13.29
C ASP A 462 18.28 -15.21 14.13
N THR A 463 19.47 -15.64 13.79
CA THR A 463 20.70 -15.10 14.34
C THR A 463 20.79 -13.65 13.90
N GLY A 464 20.14 -12.79 14.65
CA GLY A 464 20.04 -11.37 14.49
C GLY A 464 20.01 -10.94 13.04
N ILE A 465 19.10 -10.11 12.58
CA ILE A 465 19.16 -9.59 11.22
C ILE A 465 20.55 -8.99 11.08
N THR A 466 21.46 -9.81 10.55
CA THR A 466 22.89 -9.52 10.57
C THR A 466 23.24 -8.42 9.59
N ASN A 467 22.35 -8.11 8.64
CA ASN A 467 22.52 -7.00 7.71
C ASN A 467 21.14 -6.63 7.16
N GLU A 468 20.45 -5.71 7.82
CA GLU A 468 19.26 -5.10 7.24
C GLU A 468 19.70 -4.01 6.29
N GLU A 469 19.32 -4.13 5.03
CA GLU A 469 19.57 -3.11 4.02
C GLU A 469 18.68 -1.90 4.30
N GLU A 470 19.28 -0.80 4.68
CA GLU A 470 18.58 0.46 4.87
C GLU A 470 18.32 1.10 3.52
N THR A 471 17.16 1.73 3.43
CA THR A 471 16.74 2.48 2.24
C THR A 471 16.20 3.84 2.66
N SER A 472 16.02 4.73 1.71
CA SER A 472 15.37 6.02 1.94
C SER A 472 13.92 5.90 2.45
N ALA A 473 13.34 4.70 2.43
CA ALA A 473 12.01 4.43 2.95
C ALA A 473 11.94 4.35 4.48
N GLY A 474 13.08 4.10 5.14
CA GLY A 474 13.11 3.82 6.57
C GLY A 474 12.43 2.50 6.94
N ILE A 475 12.45 2.16 8.21
CA ILE A 475 11.81 0.97 8.77
C ILE A 475 10.64 1.41 9.63
N ARG A 476 9.47 0.79 9.44
CA ARG A 476 8.23 1.21 10.07
C ARG A 476 7.66 0.14 10.96
N TYR A 477 7.34 0.53 12.17
CA TYR A 477 6.72 -0.31 13.19
C TYR A 477 5.38 0.31 13.56
N ASN A 478 4.33 -0.16 12.95
CA ASN A 478 2.99 0.26 13.28
C ASN A 478 2.22 -0.87 13.96
N THR A 479 1.06 -0.57 14.46
CA THR A 479 0.21 -1.50 15.19
C THR A 479 -0.30 -2.68 14.36
N PHE A 480 -0.16 -2.63 13.03
CA PHE A 480 -0.39 -3.77 12.15
C PHE A 480 0.75 -4.79 12.19
N HIS A 481 1.89 -4.42 12.76
CA HIS A 481 3.01 -5.29 13.04
C HIS A 481 3.13 -5.51 14.55
N ALA A 482 2.01 -5.81 15.18
CA ALA A 482 1.77 -5.74 16.61
C ALA A 482 2.57 -6.72 17.48
N ASP A 483 3.88 -6.80 17.28
CA ASP A 483 4.79 -7.50 18.19
C ASP A 483 4.68 -7.01 19.62
N ALA A 484 4.25 -5.76 19.78
CA ALA A 484 4.11 -5.11 21.06
C ALA A 484 2.92 -5.61 21.89
N LEU A 485 1.93 -6.28 21.29
CA LEU A 485 0.66 -6.56 21.95
C LEU A 485 0.35 -8.05 22.14
N GLY A 486 1.17 -8.90 21.59
CA GLY A 486 1.08 -10.35 21.81
C GLY A 486 -0.16 -11.04 21.25
N GLU A 487 -1.17 -10.30 20.81
CA GLU A 487 -2.45 -10.87 20.38
C GLU A 487 -2.92 -10.25 19.08
N VAL A 488 -3.48 -11.07 18.19
CA VAL A 488 -4.21 -10.59 17.01
C VAL A 488 -5.63 -10.26 17.45
N PRO A 489 -6.08 -9.00 17.40
CA PRO A 489 -7.44 -8.64 17.74
C PRO A 489 -8.48 -9.30 16.84
N GLU A 490 -9.71 -9.42 17.31
CA GLU A 490 -10.83 -9.83 16.48
C GLU A 490 -11.03 -8.85 15.32
N GLY A 491 -11.17 -9.36 14.09
CA GLY A 491 -11.34 -8.53 12.90
C GLY A 491 -11.14 -9.28 11.59
N ASN A 492 -11.27 -8.54 10.50
CA ASN A 492 -11.05 -9.03 9.14
C ASN A 492 -9.62 -8.70 8.68
N TYR A 493 -8.90 -9.70 8.20
CA TYR A 493 -7.49 -9.58 7.87
C TYR A 493 -7.15 -10.13 6.48
N TYR A 494 -6.19 -9.50 5.82
CA TYR A 494 -5.34 -10.16 4.84
C TYR A 494 -4.19 -10.84 5.59
N ILE A 495 -3.92 -12.11 5.30
CA ILE A 495 -2.85 -12.88 5.96
C ILE A 495 -1.73 -13.13 4.94
N PHE A 496 -0.66 -12.36 5.06
CA PHE A 496 0.51 -12.42 4.18
C PHE A 496 1.51 -13.47 4.62
N SER A 497 2.18 -14.10 3.67
CA SER A 497 3.31 -15.00 3.93
C SER A 497 4.61 -14.20 4.07
N ALA A 498 5.45 -14.51 5.06
CA ALA A 498 6.80 -13.96 5.15
C ALA A 498 7.74 -14.41 4.03
N ASN A 499 7.36 -15.43 3.27
CA ASN A 499 8.14 -15.92 2.14
C ASN A 499 8.04 -14.98 0.91
N SER A 500 6.99 -14.15 0.86
CA SER A 500 6.77 -13.16 -0.21
C SER A 500 5.85 -12.04 0.29
N ASN A 501 6.31 -10.80 0.21
CA ASN A 501 5.58 -9.62 0.70
C ASN A 501 4.30 -9.31 -0.09
N ASN A 502 4.05 -10.00 -1.17
CA ASN A 502 2.92 -9.76 -2.08
C ASN A 502 1.99 -10.98 -2.25
N MET A 503 2.21 -12.05 -1.49
CA MET A 503 1.35 -13.24 -1.51
C MET A 503 0.58 -13.39 -0.20
N VAL A 504 -0.72 -13.67 -0.33
CA VAL A 504 -1.66 -13.79 0.78
C VAL A 504 -2.41 -15.11 0.73
N LEU A 505 -2.91 -15.53 1.89
CA LEU A 505 -3.84 -16.64 1.96
C LEU A 505 -5.13 -16.29 1.21
N THR A 506 -5.51 -17.15 0.28
CA THR A 506 -6.66 -16.99 -0.60
C THR A 506 -7.53 -18.23 -0.49
N ALA A 507 -8.82 -18.06 -0.27
CA ALA A 507 -9.79 -19.13 -0.28
C ALA A 507 -10.02 -19.59 -1.74
N GLY A 508 -9.84 -20.88 -1.98
CA GLY A 508 -10.03 -21.54 -3.28
C GLY A 508 -10.96 -22.72 -3.18
N GLU A 509 -11.30 -23.29 -4.33
CA GLU A 509 -12.11 -24.50 -4.45
C GLU A 509 -11.59 -25.36 -5.60
N GLU A 510 -11.39 -26.63 -5.36
CA GLU A 510 -11.02 -27.61 -6.37
C GLU A 510 -11.84 -28.90 -6.17
N SER A 511 -12.51 -29.35 -7.23
CA SER A 511 -13.29 -30.59 -7.21
C SER A 511 -14.24 -30.72 -6.01
N SER A 512 -14.93 -29.63 -5.65
CA SER A 512 -15.85 -29.50 -4.49
C SER A 512 -15.20 -29.51 -3.09
N THR A 513 -13.88 -29.48 -2.99
CA THR A 513 -13.18 -29.26 -1.72
C THR A 513 -12.71 -27.82 -1.65
N SER A 514 -13.09 -27.11 -0.60
CA SER A 514 -12.62 -25.74 -0.33
C SER A 514 -11.31 -25.81 0.45
N PHE A 515 -10.33 -25.02 0.06
CA PHE A 515 -9.00 -24.98 0.67
C PHE A 515 -8.43 -23.57 0.70
N ALA A 516 -7.35 -23.37 1.43
CA ALA A 516 -6.57 -22.14 1.41
C ALA A 516 -5.25 -22.35 0.67
N LYS A 517 -4.90 -21.42 -0.21
CA LYS A 517 -3.63 -21.37 -0.95
C LYS A 517 -2.97 -20.01 -0.83
N LEU A 518 -1.71 -19.88 -1.23
CA LEU A 518 -1.09 -18.59 -1.47
C LEU A 518 -1.36 -18.13 -2.90
N ASP A 519 -1.76 -16.87 -3.02
CA ASP A 519 -1.93 -16.20 -4.30
C ASP A 519 -1.47 -14.74 -4.19
N TYR A 520 -1.26 -14.08 -5.33
CA TYR A 520 -0.94 -12.66 -5.31
C TYR A 520 -2.09 -11.85 -4.71
N PHE A 521 -1.73 -10.80 -3.99
CA PHE A 521 -2.71 -9.91 -3.39
C PHE A 521 -3.53 -9.18 -4.46
N THR A 522 -4.86 -9.28 -4.38
CA THR A 522 -5.82 -8.61 -5.29
C THR A 522 -6.80 -7.71 -4.56
N ALA A 523 -6.82 -7.76 -3.24
CA ALA A 523 -7.80 -7.13 -2.36
C ALA A 523 -9.24 -7.67 -2.50
N ASP A 524 -9.42 -8.85 -3.09
CA ASP A 524 -10.73 -9.49 -3.26
C ASP A 524 -11.23 -10.14 -1.96
N ALA A 525 -12.53 -10.35 -1.86
CA ALA A 525 -13.18 -10.90 -0.66
C ALA A 525 -12.70 -12.31 -0.29
N ASN A 526 -12.27 -13.12 -1.30
CA ASN A 526 -11.70 -14.46 -1.07
C ASN A 526 -10.33 -14.44 -0.40
N GLN A 527 -9.72 -13.27 -0.24
CA GLN A 527 -8.46 -13.05 0.48
C GLN A 527 -8.68 -12.49 1.89
N VAL A 528 -9.93 -12.24 2.28
CA VAL A 528 -10.26 -11.69 3.59
C VAL A 528 -10.65 -12.82 4.55
N TRP A 529 -10.02 -12.81 5.72
CA TRP A 529 -10.18 -13.79 6.77
C TRP A 529 -10.64 -13.13 8.06
N TYR A 530 -11.79 -13.55 8.57
CA TYR A 530 -12.26 -13.15 9.89
C TYR A 530 -11.55 -13.96 10.95
N VAL A 531 -10.85 -13.30 11.84
CA VAL A 531 -10.07 -13.89 12.93
C VAL A 531 -10.70 -13.49 14.25
N TYR A 532 -11.03 -14.45 15.09
CA TYR A 532 -11.63 -14.22 16.41
C TYR A 532 -11.24 -15.30 17.41
N LYS A 533 -11.36 -15.01 18.69
CA LYS A 533 -11.16 -15.99 19.75
C LYS A 533 -12.47 -16.67 20.13
N GLN A 534 -12.40 -17.96 20.36
CA GLN A 534 -13.50 -18.77 20.86
C GLN A 534 -13.04 -19.58 22.06
N THR A 535 -13.88 -19.63 23.11
CA THR A 535 -13.64 -20.47 24.27
C THR A 535 -14.36 -21.81 24.09
N SER A 536 -13.62 -22.91 24.17
CA SER A 536 -14.20 -24.27 24.12
C SER A 536 -15.07 -24.55 25.35
N ALA A 537 -15.87 -25.61 25.28
CA ALA A 537 -16.68 -26.06 26.42
C ALA A 537 -15.81 -26.42 27.65
N GLU A 538 -14.53 -26.68 27.47
CA GLU A 538 -13.55 -27.01 28.50
C GLU A 538 -12.80 -25.78 29.03
N GLY A 539 -13.17 -24.58 28.58
CA GLY A 539 -12.58 -23.32 29.02
C GLY A 539 -11.24 -22.93 28.34
N THR A 540 -10.84 -23.63 27.27
CA THR A 540 -9.65 -23.29 26.50
C THR A 540 -9.98 -22.30 25.42
N GLU A 541 -9.27 -21.16 25.37
CA GLU A 541 -9.37 -20.18 24.28
C GLU A 541 -8.48 -20.57 23.10
N SER A 542 -9.02 -20.43 21.90
CA SER A 542 -8.28 -20.59 20.65
C SER A 542 -8.77 -19.61 19.61
N TYR A 543 -7.91 -19.30 18.64
CA TYR A 543 -8.27 -18.50 17.48
C TYR A 543 -8.96 -19.36 16.42
N HIS A 544 -9.99 -18.81 15.82
CA HIS A 544 -10.65 -19.33 14.62
C HIS A 544 -10.36 -18.39 13.44
N ILE A 545 -10.08 -18.96 12.28
CA ILE A 545 -9.78 -18.24 11.04
C ILE A 545 -10.80 -18.67 10.00
N VAL A 546 -11.69 -17.75 9.62
CA VAL A 546 -12.85 -18.02 8.76
C VAL A 546 -12.79 -17.19 7.50
N SER A 547 -12.92 -17.81 6.33
CA SER A 547 -13.04 -17.07 5.06
C SER A 547 -14.31 -16.21 5.05
N VAL A 548 -14.18 -14.93 4.83
CA VAL A 548 -15.31 -14.01 4.76
C VAL A 548 -16.21 -14.31 3.56
N GLU A 549 -15.64 -14.66 2.41
CA GLU A 549 -16.42 -15.01 1.22
C GLU A 549 -17.11 -16.38 1.35
N LYS A 550 -16.34 -17.41 1.74
CA LYS A 550 -16.86 -18.80 1.78
C LYS A 550 -17.65 -19.11 3.04
N GLN A 551 -17.50 -18.35 4.12
CA GLN A 551 -18.04 -18.64 5.45
C GLN A 551 -17.61 -20.00 6.01
N LEU A 552 -16.39 -20.43 5.66
CA LEU A 552 -15.78 -21.70 6.05
C LEU A 552 -14.52 -21.43 6.87
N ALA A 553 -14.30 -22.26 7.90
CA ALA A 553 -13.18 -22.16 8.82
C ALA A 553 -11.99 -23.01 8.39
N PHE A 554 -10.78 -22.57 8.73
CA PHE A 554 -9.59 -23.41 8.68
C PHE A 554 -9.81 -24.64 9.53
N THR A 555 -9.57 -25.82 8.96
CA THR A 555 -9.76 -27.12 9.62
C THR A 555 -8.57 -28.02 9.29
N VAL A 556 -7.92 -28.55 10.32
CA VAL A 556 -6.88 -29.58 10.18
C VAL A 556 -7.54 -30.90 9.90
N VAL A 557 -7.32 -31.47 8.71
CA VAL A 557 -7.99 -32.72 8.29
C VAL A 557 -7.05 -33.90 8.42
N GLY A 558 -7.34 -34.77 9.39
CA GLY A 558 -6.72 -36.08 9.53
C GLY A 558 -5.21 -36.05 9.77
N ALA A 559 -4.56 -37.18 9.50
CA ALA A 559 -3.12 -37.33 9.65
C ALA A 559 -2.27 -36.66 8.54
N SER A 560 -2.92 -36.10 7.52
CA SER A 560 -2.24 -35.47 6.39
C SER A 560 -1.81 -34.01 6.66
N SER A 561 -2.23 -33.46 7.79
CA SER A 561 -1.88 -32.09 8.21
C SER A 561 -2.31 -30.98 7.22
N LEU A 562 -3.15 -31.30 6.22
CA LEU A 562 -3.68 -30.34 5.26
C LEU A 562 -4.72 -29.43 5.93
N ILE A 563 -4.76 -28.18 5.50
CA ILE A 563 -5.81 -27.25 5.89
C ILE A 563 -6.88 -27.19 4.83
N GLU A 564 -8.05 -27.69 5.17
CA GLU A 564 -9.26 -27.54 4.38
C GLU A 564 -10.15 -26.42 4.96
N LEU A 565 -11.07 -25.95 4.16
CA LEU A 565 -12.11 -25.03 4.61
C LEU A 565 -13.41 -25.80 4.80
N THR A 566 -13.86 -25.91 6.03
CA THR A 566 -15.10 -26.60 6.38
C THR A 566 -16.05 -25.71 7.17
N GLY A 567 -17.28 -26.19 7.41
CA GLY A 567 -18.24 -25.45 8.20
C GLY A 567 -17.65 -25.04 9.56
N ASN A 568 -17.87 -23.78 9.95
CA ASN A 568 -17.37 -23.24 11.22
C ASN A 568 -18.02 -23.97 12.41
N GLY A 569 -17.21 -24.52 13.28
CA GLY A 569 -17.59 -25.31 14.44
C GLY A 569 -16.79 -24.97 15.68
N THR A 570 -16.87 -25.82 16.70
CA THR A 570 -16.17 -25.66 17.99
C THR A 570 -15.15 -26.77 18.23
N GLY A 571 -14.85 -27.55 17.21
CA GLY A 571 -13.89 -28.66 17.29
C GLY A 571 -12.45 -28.16 17.43
N SER A 572 -11.61 -28.95 18.12
CA SER A 572 -10.20 -28.62 18.32
C SER A 572 -9.42 -28.51 17.00
N GLU A 573 -9.87 -29.19 15.96
CA GLU A 573 -9.28 -29.14 14.60
C GLU A 573 -9.41 -27.78 13.92
N GLN A 574 -10.24 -26.88 14.46
CA GLN A 574 -10.44 -25.50 14.00
C GLN A 574 -9.84 -24.45 14.94
N GLY A 575 -9.31 -24.90 16.08
CA GLY A 575 -8.70 -24.04 17.08
C GLY A 575 -7.19 -23.89 16.84
N PHE A 576 -6.73 -22.66 16.75
CA PHE A 576 -5.31 -22.32 16.54
C PHE A 576 -4.80 -21.39 17.64
N ASN A 577 -3.50 -21.48 17.93
CA ASN A 577 -2.79 -20.49 18.69
C ASN A 577 -2.03 -19.57 17.73
N ILE A 578 -2.19 -18.26 17.89
CA ILE A 578 -1.45 -17.26 17.11
C ILE A 578 -0.46 -16.59 18.07
N THR A 579 0.84 -16.80 17.82
CA THR A 579 1.90 -16.34 18.71
C THR A 579 2.83 -15.39 17.94
N PRO A 580 3.14 -14.21 18.49
CA PRO A 580 4.09 -13.29 17.86
C PRO A 580 5.51 -13.89 17.80
N LEU A 581 6.18 -13.68 16.67
CA LEU A 581 7.56 -14.11 16.43
C LEU A 581 8.56 -12.97 16.36
N GLY A 582 8.09 -11.73 16.49
CA GLY A 582 8.87 -10.55 16.23
C GLY A 582 8.81 -10.08 14.76
N ASN A 583 9.19 -8.82 14.52
CA ASN A 583 9.23 -8.19 13.18
C ASN A 583 7.86 -8.16 12.45
N GLY A 584 6.75 -8.11 13.18
CA GLY A 584 5.40 -8.10 12.61
C GLY A 584 4.90 -9.45 12.11
N TYR A 585 5.62 -10.51 12.41
CA TYR A 585 5.23 -11.86 12.03
C TYR A 585 4.70 -12.67 13.20
N TYR A 586 3.84 -13.61 12.88
CA TYR A 586 3.23 -14.56 13.80
C TYR A 586 3.42 -15.99 13.33
N SER A 587 3.51 -16.90 14.28
CA SER A 587 3.25 -18.32 14.02
C SER A 587 1.79 -18.62 14.29
N ILE A 588 1.23 -19.50 13.49
CA ILE A 588 -0.08 -20.10 13.70
C ILE A 588 0.15 -21.58 13.99
N THR A 589 -0.26 -22.07 15.16
CA THR A 589 -0.07 -23.45 15.56
C THR A 589 -1.41 -24.12 15.81
N ASP A 590 -1.54 -25.37 15.41
CA ASP A 590 -2.73 -26.19 15.65
C ASP A 590 -2.75 -26.77 17.08
N TYR A 591 -3.80 -27.51 17.39
CA TYR A 591 -3.97 -28.19 18.68
C TYR A 591 -2.93 -29.27 18.99
N THR A 592 -2.12 -29.67 17.99
CA THR A 592 -1.00 -30.63 18.15
C THR A 592 0.34 -29.94 18.35
N ASN A 593 0.37 -28.60 18.40
CA ASN A 593 1.57 -27.75 18.38
C ASN A 593 2.38 -27.82 17.07
N SER A 594 1.76 -28.22 15.97
CA SER A 594 2.34 -28.12 14.64
C SER A 594 2.09 -26.74 14.06
N ARG A 595 3.08 -26.14 13.40
CA ARG A 595 2.94 -24.81 12.78
C ARG A 595 2.26 -24.87 11.43
N LEU A 596 1.38 -23.91 11.18
CA LEU A 596 0.84 -23.66 9.86
C LEU A 596 1.96 -23.18 8.94
N GLY A 597 2.17 -23.92 7.87
CA GLY A 597 3.21 -23.65 6.90
C GLY A 597 2.72 -23.82 5.48
N TYR A 598 3.40 -23.16 4.56
CA TYR A 598 3.13 -23.28 3.14
C TYR A 598 4.16 -24.19 2.47
N ASN A 599 3.67 -25.20 1.77
CA ASN A 599 4.50 -26.12 1.01
C ASN A 599 4.63 -25.62 -0.44
N ASN A 600 5.78 -25.06 -0.77
CA ASN A 600 6.06 -24.52 -2.11
C ASN A 600 6.03 -25.59 -3.22
N SER A 601 6.24 -26.88 -2.88
CA SER A 601 6.29 -27.95 -3.87
C SER A 601 4.90 -28.42 -4.29
N THR A 602 3.97 -28.44 -3.35
CA THR A 602 2.58 -28.88 -3.56
C THR A 602 1.59 -27.73 -3.71
N ASN A 603 2.03 -26.51 -3.42
CA ASN A 603 1.19 -25.30 -3.38
C ASN A 603 0.03 -25.41 -2.39
N THR A 604 0.27 -26.05 -1.24
CA THR A 604 -0.73 -26.33 -0.22
C THR A 604 -0.38 -25.67 1.11
N LEU A 605 -1.42 -25.29 1.87
CA LEU A 605 -1.31 -24.91 3.26
C LEU A 605 -1.47 -26.16 4.13
N GLU A 606 -0.52 -26.40 5.01
CA GLU A 606 -0.49 -27.59 5.87
C GLU A 606 0.12 -27.27 7.24
N THR A 607 -0.17 -28.09 8.24
CA THR A 607 0.56 -28.02 9.51
C THR A 607 1.83 -28.87 9.44
N GLN A 608 2.93 -28.33 9.87
CA GLN A 608 4.28 -28.88 9.75
C GLN A 608 4.98 -28.88 11.11
N ALA A 609 6.03 -29.69 11.22
CA ALA A 609 6.93 -29.58 12.38
C ALA A 609 7.45 -28.15 12.50
N THR A 610 7.53 -27.65 13.74
CA THR A 610 8.02 -26.30 14.03
C THR A 610 9.41 -26.07 13.45
N SER A 611 9.55 -25.04 12.64
CA SER A 611 10.84 -24.58 12.10
C SER A 611 10.86 -23.05 12.03
N GLU A 612 12.04 -22.48 11.87
CA GLU A 612 12.24 -21.04 11.69
C GLU A 612 12.13 -20.61 10.21
N SER A 613 11.51 -21.44 9.38
CA SER A 613 11.30 -21.14 7.95
C SER A 613 10.34 -19.96 7.75
N LYS A 614 10.64 -19.10 6.80
CA LYS A 614 9.72 -18.04 6.34
C LYS A 614 8.38 -18.59 5.86
N THR A 615 8.31 -19.85 5.44
CA THR A 615 7.06 -20.51 5.04
C THR A 615 6.09 -20.73 6.20
N GLN A 616 6.54 -20.61 7.46
CA GLN A 616 5.75 -20.77 8.68
C GLN A 616 5.50 -19.46 9.42
N ARG A 617 5.77 -18.32 8.78
CA ARG A 617 5.60 -16.98 9.36
C ARG A 617 4.55 -16.19 8.60
N TRP A 618 3.64 -15.56 9.33
CA TRP A 618 2.46 -14.91 8.80
C TRP A 618 2.33 -13.48 9.32
N LYS A 619 1.88 -12.58 8.47
CA LYS A 619 1.63 -11.19 8.81
C LYS A 619 0.15 -10.87 8.62
N PHE A 620 -0.48 -10.33 9.67
CA PHE A 620 -1.88 -9.94 9.64
C PHE A 620 -2.02 -8.45 9.32
N VAL A 621 -2.72 -8.14 8.24
CA VAL A 621 -3.01 -6.76 7.81
C VAL A 621 -4.52 -6.58 7.79
N LEU A 622 -5.05 -5.62 8.56
CA LEU A 622 -6.49 -5.38 8.62
C LEU A 622 -7.06 -5.06 7.23
N ALA A 623 -8.15 -5.76 6.85
CA ALA A 623 -8.80 -5.66 5.56
C ALA A 623 -9.92 -4.61 5.52
N GLU A 624 -10.54 -4.29 6.66
CA GLU A 624 -11.70 -3.38 6.77
C GLU A 624 -11.36 -2.11 7.55
N TYR A 625 -12.14 -1.07 7.24
CA TYR A 625 -12.08 0.25 7.86
C TYR A 625 -13.28 0.47 8.77
#